data_f8b7f4ddd39c9e0512d4bcb85b6924b7
#
_entry.id   f8b7f4ddd39c9e0512d4bcb85b6924b7
#
_cell.length_a   1.000
_cell.length_b   1.000
_cell.length_c   1.000
_cell.angle_alpha   90.00
_cell.angle_beta   90.00
_cell.angle_gamma   90.00
#
_symmetry.space_group_name_H-M   'P 1'
#
loop_
_entity.id
_entity.type
_entity.pdbx_description
1 polymer ?
#
loop_
_entity_poly.entity_id
_entity_poly.type
_entity_poly.pdbx_seq_one_letter_code
_entity_poly.pdbx_strand_id
1 'polypeptide(L)'
;GENTTSGKCPVMHGSRTKMGGGGGGARDWWPNQLNLGILHQHTAVSNPLGEGFDYAESFRQLDLEAVKKDLVELMTDSQEWWPADYGHYGPFLIRMAWHSAGTYRTADGRGGASTGNQRFAPINSWPDNANLDKARRLLWPIKQKYGNKLSWADLYILAGNMALESMGLKTFGFGGGREDIWAPEEDIYWGAEEEWLAPSDAPHSRYSGERELENPLAAVQMGLIYVNPEGPDGEPDPLASAKD
;
A
#
# COMPACT_ATOMS: atom_id res chain seq x y z
N GLY A 1 58.69 8.74 -1.05
CA GLY A 1 57.39 8.93 -1.65
C GLY A 1 56.42 7.91 -1.07
N GLU A 2 55.62 8.33 -0.10
CA GLU A 2 54.61 7.49 0.55
C GLU A 2 53.34 7.49 -0.30
N ASN A 3 52.95 6.32 -0.78
CA ASN A 3 51.65 6.09 -1.41
C ASN A 3 50.65 5.65 -0.36
N THR A 4 49.82 6.57 0.10
CA THR A 4 48.64 6.26 0.89
C THR A 4 47.48 5.96 -0.06
N THR A 5 47.19 4.69 -0.28
CA THR A 5 45.96 4.24 -0.91
C THR A 5 44.82 4.36 0.09
N SER A 6 44.04 5.41 -0.03
CA SER A 6 42.76 5.51 0.68
C SER A 6 41.78 4.49 0.06
N GLY A 7 41.45 3.47 0.82
CA GLY A 7 40.42 2.52 0.49
C GLY A 7 39.06 3.22 0.48
N LYS A 8 38.53 3.48 -0.71
CA LYS A 8 37.10 3.80 -0.86
C LYS A 8 36.34 2.51 -0.63
N CYS A 9 35.58 2.45 0.45
CA CYS A 9 34.50 1.46 0.54
C CYS A 9 33.59 1.61 -0.67
N PRO A 10 33.35 0.55 -1.43
CA PRO A 10 32.34 0.62 -2.48
C PRO A 10 30.98 0.71 -1.82
N VAL A 11 30.42 1.90 -1.80
CA VAL A 11 29.00 2.04 -1.58
C VAL A 11 28.33 1.36 -2.74
N MET A 12 27.85 0.17 -2.54
CA MET A 12 27.02 -0.53 -3.49
C MET A 12 25.70 0.25 -3.59
N HIS A 13 25.65 1.16 -4.53
CA HIS A 13 24.37 1.62 -5.03
C HIS A 13 23.75 0.42 -5.74
N GLY A 14 22.94 -0.34 -5.01
CA GLY A 14 22.14 -1.39 -5.61
C GLY A 14 21.25 -0.77 -6.67
N SER A 15 21.60 -1.04 -7.94
CA SER A 15 20.70 -0.69 -9.03
C SER A 15 19.39 -1.43 -8.80
N ARG A 16 18.30 -0.68 -8.58
CA ARG A 16 16.96 -1.24 -8.44
C ARG A 16 16.64 -1.99 -9.71
N THR A 17 16.50 -3.28 -9.62
CA THR A 17 16.15 -4.13 -10.75
C THR A 17 14.72 -3.81 -11.15
N LYS A 18 14.50 -3.37 -12.38
CA LYS A 18 13.16 -3.20 -12.95
C LYS A 18 12.53 -4.58 -13.11
N MET A 19 11.68 -4.96 -12.18
CA MET A 19 10.84 -6.14 -12.30
C MET A 19 9.52 -5.70 -12.91
N GLY A 20 9.30 -6.02 -14.15
CA GLY A 20 8.02 -5.82 -14.82
C GLY A 20 8.12 -5.17 -16.18
N GLY A 21 7.73 -5.90 -17.21
CA GLY A 21 7.22 -5.40 -18.47
C GLY A 21 8.18 -4.72 -19.44
N GLY A 22 9.33 -5.23 -19.60
CA GLY A 22 10.19 -4.97 -20.75
C GLY A 22 11.26 -6.05 -20.76
N GLY A 23 11.30 -6.88 -21.81
CA GLY A 23 12.20 -8.00 -21.91
C GLY A 23 13.64 -7.60 -21.67
N GLY A 24 14.04 -7.54 -20.41
CA GLY A 24 15.42 -7.42 -20.01
C GLY A 24 16.16 -8.66 -20.46
N GLY A 25 17.20 -8.48 -21.25
CA GLY A 25 18.06 -9.60 -21.66
C GLY A 25 18.75 -10.20 -20.43
N ALA A 26 19.24 -11.44 -20.54
CA ALA A 26 19.98 -12.09 -19.46
C ALA A 26 21.16 -11.25 -18.92
N ARG A 27 21.64 -10.29 -19.67
CA ARG A 27 22.67 -9.32 -19.27
C ARG A 27 22.19 -8.33 -18.21
N ASP A 28 20.88 -8.06 -18.13
CA ASP A 28 20.31 -7.13 -17.15
C ASP A 28 20.23 -7.78 -15.76
N TRP A 29 20.41 -9.08 -15.69
CA TRP A 29 20.31 -9.87 -14.48
C TRP A 29 21.66 -10.38 -13.95
N TRP A 30 22.67 -10.50 -14.80
CA TRP A 30 23.92 -11.15 -14.45
C TRP A 30 25.15 -10.29 -14.76
N PRO A 31 26.18 -10.30 -13.90
CA PRO A 31 26.23 -10.77 -12.50
C PRO A 31 25.91 -9.67 -11.48
N ASN A 32 25.82 -8.41 -11.93
CA ASN A 32 25.86 -7.24 -11.05
C ASN A 32 24.49 -6.61 -10.78
N GLN A 33 23.45 -7.15 -11.38
CA GLN A 33 22.09 -6.58 -11.28
C GLN A 33 21.10 -7.50 -10.59
N LEU A 34 21.51 -8.69 -10.21
CA LEU A 34 20.65 -9.60 -9.46
C LEU A 34 20.46 -9.07 -8.03
N ASN A 35 19.26 -8.67 -7.71
CA ASN A 35 18.91 -8.27 -6.35
C ASN A 35 18.70 -9.51 -5.47
N LEU A 36 19.75 -9.94 -4.80
CA LEU A 36 19.68 -11.06 -3.86
C LEU A 36 18.97 -10.73 -2.56
N GLY A 37 18.68 -9.46 -2.30
CA GLY A 37 17.94 -9.02 -1.14
C GLY A 37 16.54 -9.64 -1.06
N ILE A 38 15.95 -9.96 -2.23
CA ILE A 38 14.65 -10.64 -2.30
C ILE A 38 14.66 -12.01 -1.60
N LEU A 39 15.79 -12.69 -1.57
CA LEU A 39 15.93 -14.00 -0.90
C LEU A 39 15.84 -13.91 0.62
N HIS A 40 15.99 -12.70 1.15
CA HIS A 40 15.90 -12.40 2.58
C HIS A 40 14.66 -11.61 2.97
N GLN A 41 13.81 -11.29 1.99
CA GLN A 41 12.54 -10.66 2.28
C GLN A 41 11.66 -11.61 3.09
N HIS A 42 10.97 -11.04 4.07
CA HIS A 42 10.02 -11.77 4.91
C HIS A 42 10.64 -12.99 5.61
N THR A 43 11.93 -12.94 5.89
CA THR A 43 12.59 -13.98 6.67
C THR A 43 12.06 -14.03 8.10
N ALA A 44 12.28 -15.16 8.78
CA ALA A 44 11.95 -15.31 10.20
C ALA A 44 12.56 -14.22 11.10
N VAL A 45 13.67 -13.61 10.69
CA VAL A 45 14.31 -12.50 11.42
C VAL A 45 13.48 -11.23 11.44
N SER A 46 12.75 -10.95 10.37
CA SER A 46 11.86 -9.78 10.29
C SER A 46 10.45 -10.05 10.83
N ASN A 47 10.07 -11.33 10.95
CA ASN A 47 8.74 -11.73 11.44
C ASN A 47 8.74 -11.86 12.97
N PRO A 48 8.06 -10.98 13.71
CA PRO A 48 8.02 -11.03 15.17
C PRO A 48 7.18 -12.20 15.72
N LEU A 49 6.43 -12.89 14.86
CA LEU A 49 5.50 -13.95 15.27
C LEU A 49 6.19 -15.33 15.35
N GLY A 50 7.40 -15.45 14.76
CA GLY A 50 8.18 -16.69 14.74
C GLY A 50 7.73 -17.70 13.67
N GLU A 51 8.57 -18.69 13.42
CA GLU A 51 8.40 -19.68 12.34
C GLU A 51 7.19 -20.63 12.52
N GLY A 52 6.74 -20.80 13.74
CA GLY A 52 5.61 -21.71 14.06
C GLY A 52 4.25 -21.04 14.03
N PHE A 53 4.15 -19.76 13.68
CA PHE A 53 2.89 -19.05 13.67
C PHE A 53 2.13 -19.29 12.35
N ASP A 54 0.92 -19.81 12.46
CA ASP A 54 -0.02 -19.97 11.36
C ASP A 54 -1.15 -18.93 11.49
N TYR A 55 -1.13 -17.93 10.61
CA TYR A 55 -2.14 -16.89 10.65
C TYR A 55 -3.53 -17.42 10.31
N ALA A 56 -3.66 -18.33 9.36
CA ALA A 56 -4.96 -18.86 8.97
C ALA A 56 -5.62 -19.62 10.15
N GLU A 57 -4.83 -20.36 10.91
CA GLU A 57 -5.32 -21.02 12.13
C GLU A 57 -5.68 -20.01 13.22
N SER A 58 -4.85 -18.99 13.39
CA SER A 58 -5.12 -17.91 14.35
C SER A 58 -6.39 -17.14 13.99
N PHE A 59 -6.60 -16.83 12.71
CA PHE A 59 -7.78 -16.14 12.21
C PHE A 59 -9.07 -16.95 12.43
N ARG A 60 -9.04 -18.27 12.27
CA ARG A 60 -10.22 -19.13 12.54
C ARG A 60 -10.73 -19.04 13.98
N GLN A 61 -9.88 -18.64 14.91
CA GLN A 61 -10.24 -18.43 16.31
C GLN A 61 -10.77 -17.01 16.59
N LEU A 62 -10.84 -16.16 15.57
CA LEU A 62 -11.33 -14.79 15.70
C LEU A 62 -12.86 -14.77 15.78
N ASP A 63 -13.40 -14.05 16.76
CA ASP A 63 -14.80 -13.65 16.74
C ASP A 63 -15.00 -12.48 15.76
N LEU A 64 -15.31 -12.81 14.51
CA LEU A 64 -15.46 -11.85 13.44
C LEU A 64 -16.63 -10.89 13.68
N GLU A 65 -17.71 -11.35 14.28
CA GLU A 65 -18.86 -10.50 14.57
C GLU A 65 -18.54 -9.46 15.66
N ALA A 66 -17.73 -9.84 16.64
CA ALA A 66 -17.24 -8.88 17.62
C ALA A 66 -16.34 -7.80 16.97
N VAL A 67 -15.47 -8.18 16.04
CA VAL A 67 -14.65 -7.21 15.27
C VAL A 67 -15.53 -6.25 14.47
N LYS A 68 -16.53 -6.76 13.77
CA LYS A 68 -17.47 -5.94 13.00
C LYS A 68 -18.19 -4.92 13.88
N LYS A 69 -18.64 -5.36 15.05
CA LYS A 69 -19.29 -4.47 16.02
C LYS A 69 -18.35 -3.35 16.47
N ASP A 70 -17.14 -3.70 16.87
CA ASP A 70 -16.14 -2.71 17.29
C ASP A 70 -15.82 -1.70 16.17
N LEU A 71 -15.76 -2.16 14.92
CA LEU A 71 -15.55 -1.28 13.76
C LEU A 71 -16.71 -0.29 13.58
N VAL A 72 -17.95 -0.74 13.70
CA VAL A 72 -19.12 0.14 13.57
C VAL A 72 -19.16 1.16 14.71
N GLU A 73 -18.83 0.76 15.93
CA GLU A 73 -18.73 1.67 17.07
C GLU A 73 -17.63 2.72 16.85
N LEU A 74 -16.46 2.30 16.38
CA LEU A 74 -15.34 3.20 16.09
C LEU A 74 -15.72 4.25 15.05
N MET A 75 -16.47 3.88 14.01
CA MET A 75 -16.79 4.78 12.91
C MET A 75 -17.56 6.01 13.32
N THR A 76 -18.30 5.96 14.41
CA THR A 76 -19.14 7.07 14.94
C THR A 76 -18.58 7.67 16.22
N ASP A 77 -17.45 7.21 16.71
CA ASP A 77 -16.75 7.74 17.88
C ASP A 77 -15.66 8.74 17.44
N SER A 78 -16.06 9.99 17.22
CA SER A 78 -15.15 11.04 16.74
C SER A 78 -14.11 11.40 17.79
N GLN A 79 -12.83 11.33 17.40
CA GLN A 79 -11.69 11.62 18.26
C GLN A 79 -11.25 13.08 18.13
N GLU A 80 -10.94 13.74 19.24
CA GLU A 80 -10.49 15.14 19.23
C GLU A 80 -9.21 15.35 18.42
N TRP A 81 -8.29 14.38 18.45
CA TRP A 81 -7.01 14.46 17.75
C TRP A 81 -7.14 14.27 16.22
N TRP A 82 -8.23 13.70 15.73
CA TRP A 82 -8.60 13.54 14.34
C TRP A 82 -10.12 13.49 14.20
N PRO A 83 -10.79 14.64 14.21
CA PRO A 83 -12.25 14.69 14.15
C PRO A 83 -12.80 14.02 12.89
N ALA A 84 -13.90 13.30 13.05
CA ALA A 84 -14.58 12.65 11.94
C ALA A 84 -15.39 13.67 11.13
N ASP A 85 -15.26 13.60 9.81
CA ASP A 85 -16.07 14.41 8.90
C ASP A 85 -17.55 14.02 9.06
N TYR A 86 -18.38 15.02 9.34
CA TYR A 86 -19.80 14.80 9.62
C TYR A 86 -20.08 13.73 10.70
N GLY A 87 -19.11 13.49 11.58
CA GLY A 87 -19.22 12.53 12.68
C GLY A 87 -19.07 11.07 12.30
N HIS A 88 -18.55 10.76 11.12
CA HIS A 88 -18.41 9.38 10.65
C HIS A 88 -17.09 9.13 9.91
N TYR A 89 -16.29 8.15 10.36
CA TYR A 89 -15.03 7.79 9.71
C TYR A 89 -15.17 6.86 8.49
N GLY A 90 -16.38 6.43 8.16
CA GLY A 90 -16.60 5.46 7.07
C GLY A 90 -15.91 5.82 5.76
N PRO A 91 -16.09 7.03 5.19
CA PRO A 91 -15.42 7.42 3.95
C PRO A 91 -13.90 7.32 4.04
N PHE A 92 -13.33 7.71 5.17
CA PHE A 92 -11.89 7.62 5.43
C PHE A 92 -11.38 6.17 5.46
N LEU A 93 -12.14 5.27 6.07
CA LEU A 93 -11.82 3.84 6.12
C LEU A 93 -12.03 3.15 4.76
N ILE A 94 -13.01 3.58 3.97
CA ILE A 94 -13.19 3.12 2.59
C ILE A 94 -11.99 3.53 1.74
N ARG A 95 -11.57 4.79 1.86
CA ARG A 95 -10.36 5.27 1.18
C ARG A 95 -9.14 4.42 1.54
N MET A 96 -8.93 4.13 2.82
CA MET A 96 -7.83 3.28 3.27
C MET A 96 -7.90 1.86 2.65
N ALA A 97 -9.07 1.24 2.65
CA ALA A 97 -9.25 -0.09 2.06
C ALA A 97 -9.00 -0.08 0.54
N TRP A 98 -9.52 0.91 -0.16
CA TRP A 98 -9.28 1.11 -1.59
C TRP A 98 -7.79 1.31 -1.88
N HIS A 99 -7.12 2.14 -1.11
CA HIS A 99 -5.69 2.41 -1.27
C HIS A 99 -4.81 1.21 -0.88
N SER A 100 -5.30 0.30 -0.07
CA SER A 100 -4.64 -1.00 0.15
C SER A 100 -4.77 -1.91 -1.06
N ALA A 101 -5.99 -2.02 -1.61
CA ALA A 101 -6.26 -2.86 -2.77
C ALA A 101 -5.68 -2.30 -4.07
N GLY A 102 -5.72 -0.98 -4.23
CA GLY A 102 -5.35 -0.28 -5.46
C GLY A 102 -3.85 -0.26 -5.76
N THR A 103 -3.01 -0.78 -4.90
CA THR A 103 -1.58 -0.99 -5.16
C THR A 103 -1.31 -2.23 -6.03
N TYR A 104 -2.34 -3.00 -6.37
CA TYR A 104 -2.19 -4.21 -7.18
C TYR A 104 -1.60 -3.92 -8.56
N ARG A 105 -0.63 -4.71 -8.95
CA ARG A 105 0.09 -4.63 -10.23
C ARG A 105 -0.29 -5.82 -11.10
N THR A 106 -0.86 -5.56 -12.27
CA THR A 106 -1.26 -6.63 -13.19
C THR A 106 -0.08 -7.31 -13.88
N ALA A 107 1.05 -6.60 -14.01
CA ALA A 107 2.22 -7.13 -14.71
C ALA A 107 2.89 -8.29 -13.97
N ASP A 108 2.92 -8.27 -12.65
CA ASP A 108 3.61 -9.25 -11.81
C ASP A 108 2.79 -9.79 -10.64
N GLY A 109 1.57 -9.29 -10.46
CA GLY A 109 0.68 -9.70 -9.36
C GLY A 109 1.12 -9.21 -7.97
N ARG A 110 2.12 -8.32 -7.88
CA ARG A 110 2.60 -7.75 -6.63
C ARG A 110 1.70 -6.59 -6.18
N GLY A 111 1.87 -6.17 -4.96
CA GLY A 111 0.99 -5.16 -4.36
C GLY A 111 -0.36 -5.71 -3.97
N GLY A 112 -1.35 -4.83 -3.90
CA GLY A 112 -2.71 -5.19 -3.49
C GLY A 112 -2.90 -5.32 -1.98
N ALA A 113 -4.06 -5.80 -1.60
CA ALA A 113 -4.50 -5.82 -0.20
C ALA A 113 -3.97 -7.01 0.62
N SER A 114 -3.21 -7.93 0.01
CA SER A 114 -2.96 -9.24 0.61
C SER A 114 -1.91 -9.25 1.72
N THR A 115 -1.10 -8.21 1.88
CA THR A 115 0.08 -8.21 2.75
C THR A 115 0.12 -7.07 3.77
N GLY A 116 -0.82 -6.15 3.71
CA GLY A 116 -0.81 -4.96 4.57
C GLY A 116 0.39 -4.03 4.31
N ASN A 117 0.91 -4.02 3.10
CA ASN A 117 2.10 -3.29 2.69
C ASN A 117 1.96 -1.76 2.76
N GLN A 118 0.74 -1.23 2.87
CA GLN A 118 0.47 0.20 3.07
C GLN A 118 1.20 0.80 4.30
N ARG A 119 1.60 -0.04 5.24
CA ARG A 119 2.36 0.39 6.42
C ARG A 119 3.80 0.80 6.12
N PHE A 120 4.33 0.37 4.97
CA PHE A 120 5.75 0.47 4.64
C PHE A 120 6.03 1.40 3.48
N ALA A 121 7.29 1.90 3.45
CA ALA A 121 7.80 2.63 2.31
C ALA A 121 7.87 1.73 1.05
N PRO A 122 7.70 2.30 -0.16
CA PRO A 122 7.42 3.72 -0.43
C PRO A 122 5.92 4.06 -0.34
N ILE A 123 5.05 3.06 -0.22
CA ILE A 123 3.59 3.20 -0.33
C ILE A 123 3.04 4.19 0.69
N ASN A 124 3.51 4.12 1.93
CA ASN A 124 3.06 4.99 3.01
C ASN A 124 3.42 6.47 2.82
N SER A 125 4.31 6.78 1.89
CA SER A 125 4.74 8.16 1.59
C SER A 125 4.16 8.71 0.29
N TRP A 126 3.38 7.93 -0.45
CA TRP A 126 2.74 8.43 -1.65
C TRP A 126 1.73 9.54 -1.33
N PRO A 127 1.62 10.58 -2.17
CA PRO A 127 0.68 11.68 -1.94
C PRO A 127 -0.76 11.22 -1.74
N ASP A 128 -1.23 10.25 -2.51
CA ASP A 128 -2.57 9.69 -2.38
C ASP A 128 -2.81 8.97 -1.04
N ASN A 129 -1.76 8.60 -0.35
CA ASN A 129 -1.82 7.96 0.96
C ASN A 129 -1.65 8.93 2.13
N ALA A 130 -1.69 10.24 1.84
CA ALA A 130 -1.66 11.26 2.87
C ALA A 130 -2.74 11.01 3.94
N ASN A 131 -2.35 11.15 5.20
CA ASN A 131 -3.20 10.96 6.36
C ASN A 131 -3.70 9.53 6.65
N LEU A 132 -3.37 8.53 5.85
CA LEU A 132 -3.76 7.14 6.16
C LEU A 132 -3.04 6.55 7.38
N ASP A 133 -1.95 7.15 7.82
CA ASP A 133 -1.37 6.88 9.13
C ASP A 133 -2.36 7.17 10.27
N LYS A 134 -3.21 8.19 10.14
CA LYS A 134 -4.28 8.50 11.10
C LYS A 134 -5.38 7.45 11.07
N ALA A 135 -5.74 6.92 9.89
CA ALA A 135 -6.66 5.80 9.79
C ALA A 135 -6.13 4.56 10.52
N ARG A 136 -4.86 4.23 10.34
CA ARG A 136 -4.21 3.14 11.10
C ARG A 136 -4.21 3.39 12.60
N ARG A 137 -3.97 4.64 13.01
CA ARG A 137 -4.02 5.02 14.42
C ARG A 137 -5.42 4.90 15.01
N LEU A 138 -6.46 5.25 14.26
CA LEU A 138 -7.86 5.02 14.67
C LEU A 138 -8.15 3.54 14.87
N LEU A 139 -7.66 2.67 13.99
CA LEU A 139 -7.86 1.24 14.06
C LEU A 139 -6.99 0.53 15.12
N TRP A 140 -5.98 1.21 15.67
CA TRP A 140 -5.03 0.60 16.59
C TRP A 140 -5.68 -0.07 17.82
N PRO A 141 -6.69 0.53 18.49
CA PRO A 141 -7.35 -0.14 19.63
C PRO A 141 -7.97 -1.49 19.25
N ILE A 142 -8.56 -1.60 18.05
CA ILE A 142 -9.09 -2.87 17.54
C ILE A 142 -7.97 -3.84 17.28
N LYS A 143 -6.90 -3.40 16.60
CA LYS A 143 -5.73 -4.23 16.35
C LYS A 143 -5.10 -4.77 17.65
N GLN A 144 -5.01 -3.94 18.69
CA GLN A 144 -4.52 -4.37 19.99
C GLN A 144 -5.44 -5.40 20.66
N LYS A 145 -6.75 -5.19 20.60
CA LYS A 145 -7.74 -6.09 21.23
C LYS A 145 -7.69 -7.48 20.64
N TYR A 146 -7.57 -7.60 19.33
CA TYR A 146 -7.58 -8.89 18.64
C TYR A 146 -6.19 -9.48 18.36
N GLY A 147 -5.15 -8.67 18.46
CA GLY A 147 -3.75 -9.10 18.39
C GLY A 147 -3.42 -9.84 17.11
N ASN A 148 -2.80 -11.01 17.28
CA ASN A 148 -2.32 -11.81 16.15
C ASN A 148 -3.43 -12.57 15.40
N LYS A 149 -4.65 -12.59 15.93
CA LYS A 149 -5.80 -13.20 15.26
C LYS A 149 -6.34 -12.36 14.10
N LEU A 150 -5.95 -11.08 14.02
CA LEU A 150 -6.39 -10.15 13.02
C LEU A 150 -5.19 -9.39 12.44
N SER A 151 -4.84 -9.69 11.20
CA SER A 151 -3.78 -8.97 10.48
C SER A 151 -4.20 -7.53 10.14
N TRP A 152 -3.23 -6.67 9.88
CA TRP A 152 -3.50 -5.36 9.31
C TRP A 152 -4.14 -5.46 7.93
N ALA A 153 -3.68 -6.41 7.11
CA ALA A 153 -4.23 -6.64 5.79
C ALA A 153 -5.73 -6.94 5.84
N ASP A 154 -6.13 -7.85 6.70
CA ASP A 154 -7.56 -8.19 6.88
C ASP A 154 -8.34 -7.04 7.52
N LEU A 155 -7.76 -6.37 8.51
CA LEU A 155 -8.42 -5.25 9.19
C LEU A 155 -8.74 -4.09 8.24
N TYR A 156 -7.83 -3.75 7.32
CA TYR A 156 -8.09 -2.67 6.35
C TYR A 156 -9.28 -2.97 5.45
N ILE A 157 -9.34 -4.18 4.94
CA ILE A 157 -10.42 -4.58 4.04
C ILE A 157 -11.74 -4.74 4.78
N LEU A 158 -11.71 -5.36 5.97
CA LEU A 158 -12.91 -5.48 6.79
C LEU A 158 -13.46 -4.11 7.20
N ALA A 159 -12.60 -3.17 7.57
CA ALA A 159 -13.01 -1.82 7.91
C ALA A 159 -13.71 -1.12 6.73
N GLY A 160 -13.21 -1.26 5.53
CA GLY A 160 -13.87 -0.75 4.33
C GLY A 160 -15.23 -1.38 4.08
N ASN A 161 -15.34 -2.70 4.19
CA ASN A 161 -16.61 -3.41 4.05
C ASN A 161 -17.63 -2.94 5.11
N MET A 162 -17.22 -2.86 6.36
CA MET A 162 -18.10 -2.42 7.45
C MET A 162 -18.53 -0.97 7.28
N ALA A 163 -17.66 -0.11 6.75
CA ALA A 163 -18.01 1.27 6.43
C ALA A 163 -19.11 1.33 5.36
N LEU A 164 -18.97 0.59 4.28
CA LEU A 164 -20.00 0.50 3.23
C LEU A 164 -21.31 -0.06 3.77
N GLU A 165 -21.27 -1.11 4.57
CA GLU A 165 -22.46 -1.74 5.16
C GLU A 165 -23.14 -0.80 6.16
N SER A 166 -22.40 -0.04 6.96
CA SER A 166 -22.94 0.93 7.89
C SER A 166 -23.71 2.08 7.17
N MET A 167 -23.35 2.33 5.92
CA MET A 167 -24.03 3.31 5.07
C MET A 167 -25.16 2.71 4.20
N GLY A 168 -25.44 1.41 4.36
CA GLY A 168 -26.56 0.74 3.70
C GLY A 168 -26.21 -0.02 2.42
N LEU A 169 -24.93 -0.08 2.01
CA LEU A 169 -24.52 -0.90 0.87
C LEU A 169 -24.33 -2.35 1.32
N LYS A 170 -24.98 -3.27 0.64
CA LYS A 170 -24.75 -4.69 0.87
C LYS A 170 -23.50 -5.14 0.10
N THR A 171 -22.43 -5.46 0.82
CA THR A 171 -21.21 -6.02 0.22
C THR A 171 -21.39 -7.49 -0.18
N PHE A 172 -20.46 -8.01 -1.00
CA PHE A 172 -20.45 -9.43 -1.33
C PHE A 172 -20.00 -10.34 -0.17
N GLY A 173 -19.51 -9.74 0.90
CA GLY A 173 -18.98 -10.44 2.07
C GLY A 173 -17.48 -10.19 2.27
N PHE A 174 -16.91 -10.93 3.21
CA PHE A 174 -15.51 -10.80 3.59
C PHE A 174 -14.88 -12.18 3.75
N GLY A 175 -13.73 -12.38 3.10
CA GLY A 175 -12.85 -13.52 3.34
C GLY A 175 -11.57 -13.04 4.01
N GLY A 176 -11.24 -13.59 5.17
CA GLY A 176 -9.98 -13.32 5.87
C GLY A 176 -8.89 -14.33 5.49
N GLY A 177 -7.70 -14.13 6.04
CA GLY A 177 -6.54 -15.00 5.81
C GLY A 177 -5.38 -14.30 5.12
N ARG A 178 -5.42 -12.96 5.01
CA ARG A 178 -4.31 -12.15 4.46
C ARG A 178 -3.24 -12.01 5.52
N GLU A 179 -2.10 -12.62 5.29
CA GLU A 179 -0.98 -12.56 6.22
C GLU A 179 -0.19 -11.26 6.05
N ASP A 180 0.13 -10.60 7.17
CA ASP A 180 0.96 -9.40 7.15
C ASP A 180 2.41 -9.70 6.79
N ILE A 181 3.02 -8.84 5.98
CA ILE A 181 4.47 -8.73 5.89
C ILE A 181 5.01 -7.85 7.00
N TRP A 182 6.29 -8.04 7.34
CA TRP A 182 6.95 -7.36 8.45
C TRP A 182 8.16 -6.52 8.04
N ALA A 183 8.36 -6.38 6.74
CA ALA A 183 9.39 -5.54 6.14
C ALA A 183 8.89 -4.97 4.82
N PRO A 184 9.44 -3.82 4.37
CA PRO A 184 9.16 -3.29 3.03
C PRO A 184 9.52 -4.31 1.94
N GLU A 185 8.75 -4.36 0.87
CA GLU A 185 9.05 -5.16 -0.32
C GLU A 185 10.02 -4.39 -1.21
N GLU A 186 11.31 -4.48 -0.91
CA GLU A 186 12.36 -3.68 -1.56
C GLU A 186 12.61 -4.08 -3.03
N ASP A 187 12.17 -5.26 -3.44
CA ASP A 187 12.32 -5.77 -4.81
C ASP A 187 11.26 -5.22 -5.77
N ILE A 188 10.20 -4.61 -5.27
CA ILE A 188 9.19 -3.99 -6.12
C ILE A 188 9.70 -2.63 -6.60
N TYR A 189 9.76 -2.47 -7.93
CA TYR A 189 9.98 -1.18 -8.55
C TYR A 189 8.65 -0.55 -8.96
N TRP A 190 8.30 0.55 -8.32
CA TRP A 190 7.05 1.26 -8.55
C TRP A 190 7.13 2.36 -9.63
N GLY A 191 8.29 2.53 -10.23
CA GLY A 191 8.56 3.60 -11.19
C GLY A 191 9.38 4.75 -10.59
N ALA A 192 9.81 5.67 -11.44
CA ALA A 192 10.50 6.87 -11.00
C ALA A 192 9.49 7.88 -10.47
N GLU A 193 9.61 8.27 -9.22
CA GLU A 193 8.71 9.27 -8.61
C GLU A 193 8.73 10.60 -9.38
N GLU A 194 9.88 10.98 -9.92
CA GLU A 194 10.03 12.18 -10.73
C GLU A 194 9.19 12.16 -12.01
N GLU A 195 9.01 10.98 -12.60
CA GLU A 195 8.17 10.83 -13.80
C GLU A 195 6.68 10.77 -13.47
N TRP A 196 6.35 10.20 -12.32
CA TRP A 196 4.96 9.89 -11.95
C TRP A 196 4.30 10.96 -11.08
N LEU A 197 5.09 11.72 -10.34
CA LEU A 197 4.60 12.78 -9.44
C LEU A 197 4.91 14.18 -10.00
N ALA A 198 5.69 14.27 -11.08
CA ALA A 198 6.03 15.56 -11.68
C ALA A 198 4.80 16.25 -12.29
N PRO A 199 4.70 17.58 -12.19
CA PRO A 199 3.69 18.35 -12.89
C PRO A 199 3.73 18.11 -14.39
N SER A 200 2.61 18.18 -15.05
CA SER A 200 2.38 17.62 -16.36
C SER A 200 2.69 18.50 -17.55
N ASP A 201 3.69 19.37 -17.48
CA ASP A 201 4.06 20.22 -18.59
C ASP A 201 4.84 19.48 -19.70
N ALA A 202 5.27 18.26 -19.45
CA ALA A 202 5.97 17.45 -20.44
C ALA A 202 4.97 16.74 -21.36
N PRO A 203 5.18 16.78 -22.68
CA PRO A 203 4.41 15.97 -23.62
C PRO A 203 4.48 14.49 -23.19
N HIS A 204 3.35 13.81 -23.20
CA HIS A 204 3.20 12.41 -22.75
C HIS A 204 3.35 12.18 -21.24
N SER A 205 3.40 13.22 -20.44
CA SER A 205 3.24 13.03 -19.00
C SER A 205 1.84 12.50 -18.73
N ARG A 206 1.70 11.79 -17.66
CA ARG A 206 0.48 11.17 -17.20
C ARG A 206 -0.69 12.15 -17.02
N TYR A 207 -0.41 13.42 -16.90
CA TYR A 207 -1.37 14.51 -16.73
C TYR A 207 -1.63 15.32 -18.00
N SER A 208 -0.99 14.98 -19.13
CA SER A 208 -1.32 15.64 -20.39
C SER A 208 -2.69 15.12 -20.85
N GLY A 209 -3.62 16.02 -21.14
CA GLY A 209 -4.97 15.67 -21.60
C GLY A 209 -5.04 14.92 -22.93
N GLU A 210 -3.91 14.71 -23.60
CA GLU A 210 -3.80 14.03 -24.88
C GLU A 210 -3.30 12.59 -24.81
N ARG A 211 -3.19 12.00 -23.62
CA ARG A 211 -2.73 10.61 -23.51
C ARG A 211 -3.85 9.62 -23.78
N GLU A 212 -3.55 8.61 -24.59
CA GLU A 212 -4.35 7.40 -24.64
C GLU A 212 -4.09 6.53 -23.39
N LEU A 213 -5.14 6.14 -22.72
CA LEU A 213 -5.04 5.20 -21.62
C LEU A 213 -4.90 3.78 -22.19
N GLU A 214 -3.83 3.08 -21.86
CA GLU A 214 -3.68 1.66 -22.23
C GLU A 214 -4.83 0.79 -21.67
N ASN A 215 -5.42 1.24 -20.59
CA ASN A 215 -6.53 0.59 -19.92
C ASN A 215 -7.50 1.63 -19.36
N PRO A 216 -8.81 1.40 -19.39
CA PRO A 216 -9.80 2.34 -18.82
C PRO A 216 -9.56 2.68 -17.34
N LEU A 217 -8.88 1.82 -16.60
CA LEU A 217 -8.49 2.06 -15.21
C LEU A 217 -7.12 2.72 -15.07
N ALA A 218 -6.52 3.12 -16.15
CA ALA A 218 -5.36 4.00 -16.31
C ALA A 218 -4.05 3.59 -15.66
N ALA A 219 -4.00 2.79 -14.65
CA ALA A 219 -2.81 2.63 -13.83
C ALA A 219 -2.47 1.20 -13.49
N VAL A 220 -2.96 0.30 -14.28
CA VAL A 220 -2.91 -1.14 -13.99
C VAL A 220 -1.49 -1.69 -13.92
N GLN A 221 -0.55 -1.06 -14.63
CA GLN A 221 0.85 -1.50 -14.61
C GLN A 221 1.59 -1.11 -13.32
N MET A 222 1.17 0.00 -12.71
CA MET A 222 1.86 0.62 -11.57
C MET A 222 1.08 0.50 -10.25
N GLY A 223 -0.14 0.01 -10.29
CA GLY A 223 -1.09 0.13 -9.19
C GLY A 223 -1.90 1.44 -9.26
N LEU A 224 -3.20 1.32 -9.03
CA LEU A 224 -4.14 2.44 -9.17
C LEU A 224 -3.85 3.62 -8.23
N ILE A 225 -3.26 3.35 -7.09
CA ILE A 225 -3.01 4.35 -6.04
C ILE A 225 -1.70 5.10 -6.24
N TYR A 226 -0.73 4.48 -6.92
CA TYR A 226 0.49 5.18 -7.27
C TYR A 226 0.24 6.26 -8.32
N VAL A 227 -0.75 6.06 -9.15
CA VAL A 227 -1.20 7.02 -10.14
C VAL A 227 -2.01 8.08 -9.43
N ASN A 228 -1.44 9.26 -9.33
CA ASN A 228 -2.12 10.42 -8.82
C ASN A 228 -3.37 10.68 -9.69
N PRO A 229 -4.60 10.50 -9.20
CA PRO A 229 -5.79 10.71 -10.02
C PRO A 229 -5.85 12.19 -10.42
N GLU A 230 -6.27 12.43 -11.66
CA GLU A 230 -6.67 13.77 -12.04
C GLU A 230 -7.96 14.08 -11.26
N GLY A 231 -7.92 15.18 -10.54
CA GLY A 231 -9.10 15.71 -9.86
C GLY A 231 -10.13 16.26 -10.86
N PRO A 232 -11.25 16.75 -10.37
CA PRO A 232 -12.22 17.48 -11.18
C PRO A 232 -11.52 18.56 -12.03
N ASP A 233 -11.97 18.75 -13.24
CA ASP A 233 -11.43 19.73 -14.19
C ASP A 233 -9.97 19.49 -14.65
N GLY A 234 -9.47 18.27 -14.47
CA GLY A 234 -8.11 17.89 -14.87
C GLY A 234 -7.01 18.44 -13.97
N GLU A 235 -7.34 18.88 -12.77
CA GLU A 235 -6.36 19.32 -11.78
C GLU A 235 -5.50 18.14 -11.32
N PRO A 236 -4.18 18.22 -11.49
CA PRO A 236 -3.31 17.08 -11.18
C PRO A 236 -2.98 16.92 -9.68
N ASP A 237 -3.43 17.84 -8.85
CA ASP A 237 -3.16 17.83 -7.41
C ASP A 237 -4.28 17.14 -6.63
N PRO A 238 -4.02 15.97 -5.99
CA PRO A 238 -5.03 15.32 -5.16
C PRO A 238 -5.52 16.18 -3.99
N LEU A 239 -4.71 17.14 -3.55
CA LEU A 239 -5.13 18.10 -2.52
C LEU A 239 -6.08 19.17 -3.07
N ALA A 240 -5.99 19.49 -4.35
CA ALA A 240 -6.92 20.38 -5.02
C ALA A 240 -8.28 19.69 -5.20
N SER A 241 -8.28 18.43 -5.61
CA SER A 241 -9.52 17.63 -5.73
C SER A 241 -10.20 17.32 -4.38
N ALA A 242 -9.49 17.47 -3.27
CA ALA A 242 -10.07 17.30 -1.93
C ALA A 242 -10.72 18.60 -1.38
N LYS A 243 -10.66 19.69 -2.12
CA LYS A 243 -11.24 20.98 -1.71
C LYS A 243 -12.62 21.23 -2.31
N ASP A 244 -13.01 20.44 -3.29
CA ASP A 244 -14.29 20.48 -3.96
C ASP A 244 -15.24 19.39 -3.43
#